data_327fb4754510773993cfa11233a072c1
#
_entry.id   327fb4754510773993cfa11233a072c1
#
_cell.length_a   1.000
_cell.length_b   1.000
_cell.length_c   1.000
_cell.angle_alpha   90.00
_cell.angle_beta   90.00
_cell.angle_gamma   90.00
#
_symmetry.space_group_name_H-M   'P 1'
#
loop_
_entity.id
_entity.type
_entity.pdbx_description
1 polymer ?
#
loop_
_entity_poly.entity_id
_entity_poly.type
_entity_poly.pdbx_seq_one_letter_code
_entity_poly.pdbx_strand_id
1 'polypeptide(L)'
;MSIPSSTRRERHVNQSMSLAQTRAKSSVVNAVSLLLLVSATAIVLFAALRSPLKDDIAWLLYVARRWMSGRELYVDVVEVNPPLIIWISAIPLAVARGLDLAPQFVAMPAFAAAALGCAWWSACLMRPIGGLFAARIPVFAVIGGVLLIIPAADLGQREHLLVAAFLPYLIVFARTLTPEPEGSRPSGITALAAGVLAALGCALKPQYGLAFAALEGVALTRGIRPWRAAPLAAAATLTVYVGLVAWLCPAYLRHAVPMALALYGATDVSFQVLLLKSALLLAAEALAFLLCWRDRRTLPHSALLMTGMVFAATSSVIFFIDGKDWFYHRLPATVTTLLVLILWAATTLRHGQDDPAGGRREWRGLAVAGLVVALFCVSAARRLEPEVQQAVEPQATTVARLEALIRLHHARTYIAFSEWIALGFPVVNNTGVIWASRFDSMWALKGELWRAHIDPAASKEWPITHWVAHDFIAGCPDIAVVDTREGLNYIAVLSKSEPSFARVWSRYKQIVAFDGLKVYKRGKGGCIDPWVAAEGPASRTTVR
;
A
#
# COMPACT_ATOMS: atom_id res chain seq x y z
N MET A 1 -20.05 -3.88 70.74
CA MET A 1 -20.84 -4.57 69.70
C MET A 1 -19.87 -4.99 68.57
N SER A 2 -19.36 -6.22 68.65
CA SER A 2 -18.38 -6.75 67.70
C SER A 2 -19.10 -7.33 66.48
N ILE A 3 -18.76 -6.83 65.29
CA ILE A 3 -19.27 -7.30 64.00
C ILE A 3 -18.76 -8.73 63.80
N PRO A 4 -19.62 -9.72 63.43
CA PRO A 4 -19.24 -11.13 63.33
C PRO A 4 -18.15 -11.33 62.27
N SER A 5 -17.11 -12.09 62.57
CA SER A 5 -15.97 -12.45 61.74
C SER A 5 -16.34 -13.24 60.46
N SER A 6 -17.54 -13.80 60.38
CA SER A 6 -18.11 -14.49 59.22
C SER A 6 -18.28 -13.59 58.00
N THR A 7 -18.71 -12.36 58.14
CA THR A 7 -18.96 -11.40 57.03
C THR A 7 -17.68 -10.95 56.32
N ARG A 8 -16.54 -10.97 57.01
CA ARG A 8 -15.24 -10.61 56.42
C ARG A 8 -14.68 -11.72 55.53
N ARG A 9 -14.86 -12.99 55.95
CA ARG A 9 -14.42 -14.18 55.21
C ARG A 9 -15.24 -14.38 53.93
N GLU A 10 -16.56 -14.20 54.00
CA GLU A 10 -17.46 -14.27 52.85
C GLU A 10 -17.18 -13.18 51.83
N ARG A 11 -16.88 -11.96 52.24
CA ARG A 11 -16.47 -10.86 51.32
C ARG A 11 -15.16 -11.21 50.60
N HIS A 12 -14.15 -11.75 51.29
CA HIS A 12 -12.89 -12.17 50.67
C HIS A 12 -13.09 -13.33 49.69
N VAL A 13 -13.92 -14.31 49.97
CA VAL A 13 -14.25 -15.43 49.09
C VAL A 13 -15.00 -14.92 47.86
N ASN A 14 -16.00 -14.08 47.99
CA ASN A 14 -16.75 -13.50 46.88
C ASN A 14 -15.87 -12.59 46.00
N GLN A 15 -14.96 -11.83 46.60
CA GLN A 15 -14.01 -10.99 45.89
C GLN A 15 -12.97 -11.81 45.14
N SER A 16 -12.47 -12.92 45.71
CA SER A 16 -11.55 -13.82 45.00
C SER A 16 -12.22 -14.60 43.87
N MET A 17 -13.47 -15.04 44.04
CA MET A 17 -14.27 -15.66 42.97
C MET A 17 -14.57 -14.68 41.82
N SER A 18 -14.95 -13.46 42.12
CA SER A 18 -15.16 -12.38 41.12
C SER A 18 -13.89 -12.08 40.33
N LEU A 19 -12.74 -12.01 41.01
CA LEU A 19 -11.43 -11.78 40.36
C LEU A 19 -11.04 -12.99 39.47
N ALA A 20 -11.28 -14.22 39.92
CA ALA A 20 -11.02 -15.42 39.13
C ALA A 20 -11.90 -15.48 37.87
N GLN A 21 -13.20 -15.17 38.00
CA GLN A 21 -14.12 -15.10 36.84
C GLN A 21 -13.73 -14.00 35.85
N THR A 22 -13.32 -12.85 36.34
CA THR A 22 -12.87 -11.73 35.49
C THR A 22 -11.59 -12.10 34.74
N ARG A 23 -10.63 -12.78 35.41
CA ARG A 23 -9.39 -13.28 34.75
C ARG A 23 -9.70 -14.35 33.71
N ALA A 24 -10.60 -15.29 34.00
CA ALA A 24 -11.01 -16.33 33.07
C ALA A 24 -11.67 -15.73 31.81
N LYS A 25 -12.59 -14.78 31.96
CA LYS A 25 -13.23 -14.06 30.83
C LYS A 25 -12.19 -13.33 30.00
N SER A 26 -11.25 -12.62 30.62
CA SER A 26 -10.17 -11.90 29.90
C SER A 26 -9.26 -12.88 29.14
N SER A 27 -8.95 -14.04 29.70
CA SER A 27 -8.14 -15.06 29.04
C SER A 27 -8.83 -15.64 27.82
N VAL A 28 -10.14 -15.91 27.87
CA VAL A 28 -10.93 -16.40 26.74
C VAL A 28 -10.98 -15.35 25.62
N VAL A 29 -11.25 -14.09 25.95
CA VAL A 29 -11.27 -12.99 24.97
C VAL A 29 -9.92 -12.85 24.28
N ASN A 30 -8.82 -12.91 25.03
CA ASN A 30 -7.47 -12.84 24.47
C ASN A 30 -7.19 -14.02 23.52
N ALA A 31 -7.55 -15.24 23.93
CA ALA A 31 -7.34 -16.45 23.13
C ALA A 31 -8.14 -16.39 21.81
N VAL A 32 -9.42 -16.00 21.86
CA VAL A 32 -10.26 -15.83 20.66
C VAL A 32 -9.70 -14.75 19.75
N SER A 33 -9.28 -13.61 20.29
CA SER A 33 -8.71 -12.50 19.52
C SER A 33 -7.43 -12.94 18.78
N LEU A 34 -6.54 -13.66 19.46
CA LEU A 34 -5.32 -14.20 18.84
C LEU A 34 -5.65 -15.25 17.77
N LEU A 35 -6.58 -16.15 18.04
CA LEU A 35 -6.99 -17.17 17.07
C LEU A 35 -7.53 -16.52 15.78
N LEU A 36 -8.40 -15.52 15.91
CA LEU A 36 -8.92 -14.78 14.75
C LEU A 36 -7.82 -14.07 13.98
N LEU A 37 -6.87 -13.42 14.67
CA LEU A 37 -5.74 -12.75 14.02
C LEU A 37 -4.81 -13.74 13.31
N VAL A 38 -4.48 -14.86 13.96
CA VAL A 38 -3.64 -15.93 13.37
C VAL A 38 -4.34 -16.52 12.14
N SER A 39 -5.65 -16.79 12.22
CA SER A 39 -6.43 -17.31 11.09
C SER A 39 -6.46 -16.30 9.92
N ALA A 40 -6.70 -15.02 10.20
CA ALA A 40 -6.65 -13.97 9.18
C ALA A 40 -5.26 -13.88 8.54
N THR A 41 -4.19 -13.90 9.34
CA THR A 41 -2.81 -13.88 8.86
C THR A 41 -2.52 -15.09 7.97
N ALA A 42 -2.95 -16.29 8.38
CA ALA A 42 -2.74 -17.52 7.62
C ALA A 42 -3.46 -17.48 6.26
N ILE A 43 -4.71 -17.03 6.22
CA ILE A 43 -5.50 -16.91 4.98
C ILE A 43 -4.85 -15.89 4.03
N VAL A 44 -4.51 -14.69 4.52
CA VAL A 44 -3.92 -13.64 3.70
C VAL A 44 -2.55 -14.06 3.17
N LEU A 45 -1.70 -14.65 4.00
CA LEU A 45 -0.39 -15.14 3.56
C LEU A 45 -0.52 -16.34 2.62
N PHE A 46 -1.46 -17.26 2.84
CA PHE A 46 -1.74 -18.35 1.91
C PHE A 46 -2.08 -17.80 0.51
N ALA A 47 -3.01 -16.84 0.43
CA ALA A 47 -3.36 -16.18 -0.81
C ALA A 47 -2.13 -15.51 -1.43
N ALA A 48 -1.44 -14.64 -0.70
CA ALA A 48 -0.31 -13.84 -1.19
C ALA A 48 0.91 -14.69 -1.62
N LEU A 49 1.10 -15.89 -1.06
CA LEU A 49 2.24 -16.76 -1.38
C LEU A 49 1.94 -17.75 -2.51
N ARG A 50 0.67 -18.01 -2.79
CA ARG A 50 0.26 -19.02 -3.78
C ARG A 50 -0.37 -18.42 -5.04
N SER A 51 -0.96 -17.22 -4.97
CA SER A 51 -1.38 -16.47 -6.14
C SER A 51 -0.19 -15.78 -6.83
N PRO A 52 -0.32 -15.37 -8.10
CA PRO A 52 0.65 -14.48 -8.73
C PRO A 52 0.84 -13.21 -7.89
N LEU A 53 2.09 -12.83 -7.66
CA LEU A 53 2.40 -11.63 -6.89
C LEU A 53 1.76 -10.39 -7.55
N LYS A 54 1.23 -9.48 -6.74
CA LYS A 54 0.66 -8.23 -7.23
C LYS A 54 1.67 -7.48 -8.10
N ASP A 55 1.21 -7.04 -9.24
CA ASP A 55 2.01 -6.44 -10.32
C ASP A 55 2.96 -5.32 -9.86
N ASP A 56 2.45 -4.31 -9.16
CA ASP A 56 3.29 -3.23 -8.61
C ASP A 56 4.39 -3.76 -7.67
N ILE A 57 4.07 -4.72 -6.81
CA ILE A 57 5.04 -5.29 -5.86
C ILE A 57 6.09 -6.11 -6.63
N ALA A 58 5.66 -6.89 -7.62
CA ALA A 58 6.55 -7.65 -8.48
C ALA A 58 7.50 -6.73 -9.25
N TRP A 59 6.98 -5.62 -9.79
CA TRP A 59 7.79 -4.59 -10.43
C TRP A 59 8.82 -3.98 -9.48
N LEU A 60 8.41 -3.55 -8.28
CA LEU A 60 9.32 -2.95 -7.31
C LEU A 60 10.43 -3.91 -6.86
N LEU A 61 10.14 -5.20 -6.71
CA LEU A 61 11.16 -6.22 -6.46
C LEU A 61 12.11 -6.39 -7.65
N TYR A 62 11.59 -6.29 -8.89
CA TYR A 62 12.43 -6.30 -10.09
C TYR A 62 13.34 -5.07 -10.14
N VAL A 63 12.81 -3.87 -9.90
CA VAL A 63 13.59 -2.62 -9.85
C VAL A 63 14.68 -2.71 -8.79
N ALA A 64 14.35 -3.19 -7.58
CA ALA A 64 15.33 -3.41 -6.52
C ALA A 64 16.43 -4.40 -6.93
N ARG A 65 16.09 -5.50 -7.62
CA ARG A 65 17.04 -6.46 -8.16
C ARG A 65 17.98 -5.82 -9.18
N ARG A 66 17.46 -4.98 -10.09
CA ARG A 66 18.24 -4.27 -11.11
C ARG A 66 19.19 -3.28 -10.45
N TRP A 67 18.71 -2.50 -9.48
CA TRP A 67 19.54 -1.59 -8.69
C TRP A 67 20.67 -2.32 -7.96
N MET A 68 20.38 -3.43 -7.26
CA MET A 68 21.38 -4.24 -6.58
C MET A 68 22.40 -4.88 -7.54
N SER A 69 22.08 -4.99 -8.83
CA SER A 69 23.01 -5.44 -9.88
C SER A 69 23.79 -4.29 -10.54
N GLY A 70 23.74 -3.07 -9.99
CA GLY A 70 24.49 -1.92 -10.46
C GLY A 70 23.83 -1.10 -11.58
N ARG A 71 22.55 -1.32 -11.88
CA ARG A 71 21.81 -0.48 -12.82
C ARG A 71 21.39 0.82 -12.16
N GLU A 72 21.44 1.90 -12.93
CA GLU A 72 21.08 3.23 -12.44
C GLU A 72 19.56 3.38 -12.38
N LEU A 73 19.05 3.66 -11.16
CA LEU A 73 17.63 3.93 -10.96
C LEU A 73 17.21 5.20 -11.70
N TYR A 74 16.01 5.16 -12.28
CA TYR A 74 15.37 6.27 -13.02
C TYR A 74 16.04 6.61 -14.35
N VAL A 75 17.05 5.83 -14.76
CA VAL A 75 17.73 5.93 -16.07
C VAL A 75 17.62 4.60 -16.82
N ASP A 76 18.26 3.54 -16.28
CA ASP A 76 18.21 2.19 -16.87
C ASP A 76 16.88 1.50 -16.62
N VAL A 77 16.23 1.81 -15.50
CA VAL A 77 14.91 1.33 -15.11
C VAL A 77 14.11 2.53 -14.64
N VAL A 78 13.05 2.85 -15.38
CA VAL A 78 12.22 4.02 -15.13
C VAL A 78 11.09 3.66 -14.16
N GLU A 79 11.14 4.25 -12.98
CA GLU A 79 10.16 4.12 -11.92
C GLU A 79 9.67 5.52 -11.50
N VAL A 80 8.38 5.69 -11.25
CA VAL A 80 7.82 6.99 -10.83
C VAL A 80 7.77 7.18 -9.33
N ASN A 81 7.93 6.10 -8.58
CA ASN A 81 7.82 6.12 -7.12
C ASN A 81 9.12 6.58 -6.46
N PRO A 82 9.04 7.20 -5.26
CA PRO A 82 10.21 7.61 -4.49
C PRO A 82 11.16 6.44 -4.18
N PRO A 83 12.48 6.68 -4.08
CA PRO A 83 13.49 5.62 -3.89
C PRO A 83 13.29 4.75 -2.65
N LEU A 84 12.65 5.27 -1.59
CA LEU A 84 12.49 4.54 -0.33
C LEU A 84 11.81 3.18 -0.51
N ILE A 85 10.78 3.07 -1.36
CA ILE A 85 10.12 1.78 -1.56
C ILE A 85 11.04 0.76 -2.23
N ILE A 86 11.94 1.21 -3.11
CA ILE A 86 12.94 0.37 -3.76
C ILE A 86 13.96 -0.12 -2.71
N TRP A 87 14.43 0.78 -1.84
CA TRP A 87 15.36 0.42 -0.75
C TRP A 87 14.72 -0.56 0.24
N ILE A 88 13.45 -0.35 0.61
CA ILE A 88 12.68 -1.28 1.45
C ILE A 88 12.54 -2.64 0.76
N SER A 89 12.22 -2.67 -0.54
CA SER A 89 12.07 -3.90 -1.33
C SER A 89 13.39 -4.67 -1.50
N ALA A 90 14.53 -3.99 -1.47
CA ALA A 90 15.83 -4.62 -1.55
C ALA A 90 16.16 -5.48 -0.32
N ILE A 91 15.60 -5.15 0.86
CA ILE A 91 15.87 -5.89 2.10
C ILE A 91 15.36 -7.34 2.00
N PRO A 92 14.05 -7.61 1.79
CA PRO A 92 13.57 -8.98 1.64
C PRO A 92 14.16 -9.69 0.41
N LEU A 93 14.50 -8.96 -0.64
CA LEU A 93 15.17 -9.53 -1.81
C LEU A 93 16.59 -10.02 -1.47
N ALA A 94 17.38 -9.27 -0.70
CA ALA A 94 18.70 -9.68 -0.23
C ALA A 94 18.61 -10.93 0.66
N VAL A 95 17.64 -10.96 1.58
CA VAL A 95 17.39 -12.13 2.44
C VAL A 95 16.97 -13.35 1.61
N ALA A 96 16.04 -13.19 0.67
CA ALA A 96 15.59 -14.26 -0.22
C ALA A 96 16.76 -14.86 -1.01
N ARG A 97 17.64 -13.99 -1.53
CA ARG A 97 18.85 -14.43 -2.25
C ARG A 97 19.83 -15.20 -1.35
N GLY A 98 20.02 -14.75 -0.10
CA GLY A 98 20.86 -15.45 0.88
C GLY A 98 20.31 -16.81 1.31
N LEU A 99 18.99 -17.00 1.25
CA LEU A 99 18.30 -18.24 1.63
C LEU A 99 17.95 -19.14 0.42
N ASP A 100 18.27 -18.72 -0.80
CA ASP A 100 17.88 -19.38 -2.06
C ASP A 100 16.36 -19.60 -2.18
N LEU A 101 15.59 -18.57 -1.79
CA LEU A 101 14.13 -18.56 -1.84
C LEU A 101 13.62 -17.62 -2.92
N ALA A 102 12.43 -17.91 -3.47
CA ALA A 102 11.74 -16.94 -4.30
C ALA A 102 11.39 -15.67 -3.49
N PRO A 103 11.59 -14.45 -4.03
CA PRO A 103 11.44 -13.20 -3.29
C PRO A 103 10.11 -13.03 -2.58
N GLN A 104 9.01 -13.53 -3.16
CA GLN A 104 7.67 -13.43 -2.54
C GLN A 104 7.56 -14.15 -1.20
N PHE A 105 8.29 -15.27 -0.99
CA PHE A 105 8.28 -16.02 0.26
C PHE A 105 8.96 -15.28 1.42
N VAL A 106 9.72 -14.25 1.13
CA VAL A 106 10.33 -13.38 2.14
C VAL A 106 9.62 -12.02 2.21
N ALA A 107 9.31 -11.41 1.06
CA ALA A 107 8.74 -10.07 1.00
C ALA A 107 7.33 -10.01 1.62
N MET A 108 6.43 -10.93 1.28
CA MET A 108 5.06 -10.90 1.77
C MET A 108 4.95 -11.11 3.28
N PRO A 109 5.63 -12.11 3.89
CA PRO A 109 5.71 -12.23 5.35
C PRO A 109 6.38 -11.02 6.01
N ALA A 110 7.41 -10.41 5.40
CA ALA A 110 8.07 -9.23 5.95
C ALA A 110 7.14 -8.01 6.00
N PHE A 111 6.36 -7.78 4.94
CA PHE A 111 5.37 -6.69 4.91
C PHE A 111 4.23 -6.93 5.91
N ALA A 112 3.74 -8.17 6.02
CA ALA A 112 2.75 -8.53 7.03
C ALA A 112 3.30 -8.34 8.46
N ALA A 113 4.54 -8.76 8.71
CA ALA A 113 5.20 -8.59 10.01
C ALA A 113 5.41 -7.11 10.36
N ALA A 114 5.79 -6.27 9.39
CA ALA A 114 5.91 -4.82 9.58
C ALA A 114 4.56 -4.19 9.98
N ALA A 115 3.47 -4.53 9.28
CA ALA A 115 2.13 -4.06 9.60
C ALA A 115 1.67 -4.54 10.99
N LEU A 116 1.90 -5.81 11.33
CA LEU A 116 1.59 -6.35 12.64
C LEU A 116 2.45 -5.73 13.75
N GLY A 117 3.72 -5.43 13.47
CA GLY A 117 4.60 -4.70 14.40
C GLY A 117 4.07 -3.30 14.72
N CYS A 118 3.62 -2.56 13.69
CA CYS A 118 2.96 -1.26 13.86
C CYS A 118 1.64 -1.40 14.64
N ALA A 119 0.83 -2.42 14.36
CA ALA A 119 -0.40 -2.70 15.09
C ALA A 119 -0.14 -3.01 16.57
N TRP A 120 0.85 -3.84 16.85
CA TRP A 120 1.26 -4.16 18.22
C TRP A 120 1.73 -2.93 18.99
N TRP A 121 2.60 -2.14 18.37
CA TRP A 121 3.09 -0.89 18.98
C TRP A 121 1.95 0.09 19.23
N SER A 122 1.02 0.23 18.27
CA SER A 122 -0.20 1.04 18.42
C SER A 122 -1.05 0.57 19.60
N ALA A 123 -1.26 -0.73 19.76
CA ALA A 123 -1.98 -1.28 20.90
C ALA A 123 -1.25 -1.03 22.26
N CYS A 124 0.09 -1.08 22.25
CA CYS A 124 0.89 -0.72 23.42
C CYS A 124 0.75 0.77 23.79
N LEU A 125 0.76 1.66 22.78
CA LEU A 125 0.58 3.10 22.96
C LEU A 125 -0.83 3.48 23.43
N MET A 126 -1.85 2.69 23.09
CA MET A 126 -3.24 2.89 23.53
C MET A 126 -3.48 2.42 24.97
N ARG A 127 -2.69 1.48 25.47
CA ARG A 127 -2.90 0.89 26.82
C ARG A 127 -3.04 1.92 27.97
N PRO A 128 -2.17 2.95 28.08
CA PRO A 128 -2.27 3.95 29.16
C PRO A 128 -3.52 4.80 29.09
N ILE A 129 -4.20 4.85 27.96
CA ILE A 129 -5.48 5.54 27.79
C ILE A 129 -6.55 4.89 28.70
N GLY A 130 -6.39 3.61 29.03
CA GLY A 130 -7.27 2.90 29.95
C GLY A 130 -8.57 2.38 29.31
N GLY A 131 -9.53 2.00 30.14
CA GLY A 131 -10.81 1.51 29.65
C GLY A 131 -10.69 0.28 28.76
N LEU A 132 -11.31 0.32 27.58
CA LEU A 132 -11.24 -0.74 26.56
C LEU A 132 -9.80 -0.94 26.03
N PHE A 133 -9.04 0.14 25.94
CA PHE A 133 -7.68 0.13 25.41
C PHE A 133 -6.63 -0.49 26.33
N ALA A 134 -6.97 -0.76 27.60
CA ALA A 134 -6.11 -1.50 28.52
C ALA A 134 -5.88 -2.96 28.08
N ALA A 135 -6.83 -3.52 27.32
CA ALA A 135 -6.77 -4.89 26.78
C ALA A 135 -5.94 -4.92 25.47
N ARG A 136 -4.62 -4.97 25.59
CA ARG A 136 -3.68 -4.90 24.43
C ARG A 136 -3.95 -5.93 23.35
N ILE A 137 -4.24 -7.19 23.71
CA ILE A 137 -4.39 -8.29 22.76
C ILE A 137 -5.61 -8.10 21.85
N PRO A 138 -6.84 -7.83 22.35
CA PRO A 138 -7.97 -7.49 21.50
C PRO A 138 -7.74 -6.27 20.62
N VAL A 139 -7.14 -5.20 21.14
CA VAL A 139 -6.82 -3.99 20.37
C VAL A 139 -5.83 -4.31 19.25
N PHE A 140 -4.77 -5.06 19.56
CA PHE A 140 -3.80 -5.54 18.57
C PHE A 140 -4.49 -6.39 17.48
N ALA A 141 -5.38 -7.32 17.88
CA ALA A 141 -6.07 -8.18 16.94
C ALA A 141 -7.00 -7.39 16.01
N VAL A 142 -7.67 -6.35 16.51
CA VAL A 142 -8.51 -5.47 15.69
C VAL A 142 -7.66 -4.68 14.69
N ILE A 143 -6.61 -3.99 15.17
CA ILE A 143 -5.76 -3.18 14.29
C ILE A 143 -5.04 -4.07 13.28
N GLY A 144 -4.43 -5.17 13.73
CA GLY A 144 -3.73 -6.12 12.87
C GLY A 144 -4.67 -6.80 11.86
N GLY A 145 -5.86 -7.19 12.28
CA GLY A 145 -6.88 -7.76 11.38
C GLY A 145 -7.30 -6.81 10.28
N VAL A 146 -7.54 -5.53 10.62
CA VAL A 146 -7.87 -4.49 9.63
C VAL A 146 -6.71 -4.27 8.66
N LEU A 147 -5.47 -4.17 9.15
CA LEU A 147 -4.28 -3.98 8.32
C LEU A 147 -3.96 -5.18 7.42
N LEU A 148 -4.40 -6.39 7.75
CA LEU A 148 -4.17 -7.57 6.92
C LEU A 148 -5.31 -7.83 5.94
N ILE A 149 -6.57 -7.73 6.40
CA ILE A 149 -7.74 -8.15 5.61
C ILE A 149 -8.14 -7.08 4.60
N ILE A 150 -8.13 -5.80 4.98
CA ILE A 150 -8.63 -4.72 4.11
C ILE A 150 -7.78 -4.53 2.85
N PRO A 151 -6.44 -4.61 2.89
CA PRO A 151 -5.62 -4.52 1.69
C PRO A 151 -5.89 -5.64 0.67
N ALA A 152 -6.18 -6.86 1.12
CA ALA A 152 -6.27 -8.06 0.27
C ALA A 152 -4.99 -8.22 -0.60
N ALA A 153 -5.12 -8.20 -1.95
CA ALA A 153 -3.99 -8.26 -2.88
C ALA A 153 -2.99 -7.10 -2.74
N ASP A 154 -3.42 -5.97 -2.17
CA ASP A 154 -2.58 -4.77 -2.01
C ASP A 154 -1.74 -4.78 -0.73
N LEU A 155 -1.60 -5.94 -0.05
CA LEU A 155 -0.70 -6.13 1.08
C LEU A 155 0.76 -5.83 0.66
N GLY A 156 1.41 -4.91 1.33
CA GLY A 156 2.78 -4.49 1.00
C GLY A 156 2.86 -3.32 0.02
N GLN A 157 1.74 -2.84 -0.54
CA GLN A 157 1.70 -1.59 -1.29
C GLN A 157 2.13 -0.40 -0.42
N ARG A 158 2.62 0.65 -1.06
CA ARG A 158 3.13 1.85 -0.38
C ARG A 158 2.12 2.45 0.58
N GLU A 159 0.87 2.56 0.16
CA GLU A 159 -0.23 3.12 0.96
C GLU A 159 -0.60 2.22 2.15
N HIS A 160 -0.43 0.91 2.01
CA HIS A 160 -0.58 -0.04 3.11
C HIS A 160 0.53 0.16 4.17
N LEU A 161 1.78 0.20 3.74
CA LEU A 161 2.92 0.44 4.63
C LEU A 161 2.86 1.83 5.27
N LEU A 162 2.41 2.83 4.51
CA LEU A 162 2.23 4.20 4.97
C LEU A 162 1.21 4.26 6.11
N VAL A 163 -0.01 3.75 5.92
CA VAL A 163 -1.03 3.82 6.97
C VAL A 163 -0.60 3.06 8.21
N ALA A 164 0.02 1.88 8.07
CA ALA A 164 0.55 1.13 9.19
C ALA A 164 1.60 1.96 9.97
N ALA A 165 2.51 2.64 9.27
CA ALA A 165 3.55 3.47 9.86
C ALA A 165 3.00 4.74 10.54
N PHE A 166 1.88 5.31 10.05
CA PHE A 166 1.25 6.48 10.66
C PHE A 166 0.49 6.18 11.94
N LEU A 167 -0.06 4.96 12.13
CA LEU A 167 -0.90 4.64 13.30
C LEU A 167 -0.24 4.98 14.65
N PRO A 168 1.02 4.61 14.94
CA PRO A 168 1.67 5.00 16.19
C PRO A 168 1.74 6.52 16.39
N TYR A 169 2.01 7.27 15.32
CA TYR A 169 2.06 8.73 15.38
C TYR A 169 0.69 9.33 15.69
N LEU A 170 -0.40 8.83 15.06
CA LEU A 170 -1.76 9.31 15.32
C LEU A 170 -2.14 9.14 16.79
N ILE A 171 -1.73 8.02 17.41
CA ILE A 171 -2.00 7.78 18.84
C ILE A 171 -1.18 8.71 19.72
N VAL A 172 0.12 8.87 19.45
CA VAL A 172 0.98 9.82 20.17
C VAL A 172 0.43 11.24 20.03
N PHE A 173 0.01 11.63 18.83
CA PHE A 173 -0.59 12.92 18.55
C PHE A 173 -1.90 13.13 19.35
N ALA A 174 -2.83 12.18 19.29
CA ALA A 174 -4.09 12.23 20.03
C ALA A 174 -3.87 12.41 21.55
N ARG A 175 -2.86 11.71 22.10
CA ARG A 175 -2.47 11.80 23.50
C ARG A 175 -1.90 13.17 23.87
N THR A 176 -1.35 13.93 22.92
CA THR A 176 -0.95 15.32 23.17
C THR A 176 -2.13 16.29 23.26
N LEU A 177 -3.29 15.92 22.70
CA LEU A 177 -4.52 16.74 22.73
C LEU A 177 -5.34 16.54 24.01
N THR A 178 -5.03 15.53 24.82
CA THR A 178 -5.75 15.19 26.05
C THR A 178 -4.88 15.51 27.27
N PRO A 179 -5.47 16.07 28.34
CA PRO A 179 -4.80 16.15 29.63
C PRO A 179 -4.55 14.74 30.15
N GLU A 180 -3.30 14.34 30.28
CA GLU A 180 -2.91 13.05 30.88
C GLU A 180 -2.23 13.28 32.23
N PRO A 181 -2.40 12.36 33.21
CA PRO A 181 -1.66 12.39 34.46
C PRO A 181 -0.15 12.41 34.21
N GLU A 182 0.62 13.05 35.08
CA GLU A 182 2.08 12.99 35.02
C GLU A 182 2.54 11.53 35.09
N GLY A 183 3.47 11.16 34.17
CA GLY A 183 3.99 9.79 34.04
C GLY A 183 3.24 8.88 33.05
N SER A 184 2.03 9.25 32.59
CA SER A 184 1.32 8.49 31.54
C SER A 184 1.67 8.94 30.11
N ARG A 185 2.22 10.14 29.92
CA ARG A 185 2.62 10.67 28.62
C ARG A 185 3.66 9.78 27.93
N PRO A 186 3.60 9.65 26.59
CA PRO A 186 4.64 8.96 25.85
C PRO A 186 6.03 9.54 26.17
N SER A 187 7.02 8.68 26.38
CA SER A 187 8.39 9.15 26.57
C SER A 187 8.88 9.91 25.32
N GLY A 188 9.87 10.79 25.51
CA GLY A 188 10.47 11.53 24.39
C GLY A 188 10.98 10.60 23.29
N ILE A 189 11.60 9.46 23.66
CA ILE A 189 12.09 8.45 22.71
C ILE A 189 10.93 7.82 21.94
N THR A 190 9.83 7.48 22.61
CA THR A 190 8.63 6.94 21.97
C THR A 190 8.04 7.95 20.96
N ALA A 191 7.97 9.22 21.34
CA ALA A 191 7.48 10.26 20.46
C ALA A 191 8.40 10.49 19.25
N LEU A 192 9.73 10.51 19.45
CA LEU A 192 10.71 10.57 18.37
C LEU A 192 10.56 9.40 17.40
N ALA A 193 10.50 8.16 17.92
CA ALA A 193 10.36 6.96 17.09
C ALA A 193 9.05 6.96 16.28
N ALA A 194 7.93 7.42 16.87
CA ALA A 194 6.66 7.54 16.16
C ALA A 194 6.75 8.60 15.04
N GLY A 195 7.42 9.72 15.28
CA GLY A 195 7.67 10.75 14.27
C GLY A 195 8.53 10.23 13.12
N VAL A 196 9.63 9.53 13.42
CA VAL A 196 10.50 8.90 12.41
C VAL A 196 9.71 7.91 11.55
N LEU A 197 8.95 7.00 12.18
CA LEU A 197 8.20 5.98 11.45
C LEU A 197 7.13 6.57 10.53
N ALA A 198 6.38 7.58 11.02
CA ALA A 198 5.38 8.28 10.22
C ALA A 198 6.02 9.05 9.05
N ALA A 199 7.20 9.66 9.26
CA ALA A 199 7.97 10.31 8.21
C ALA A 199 8.44 9.33 7.13
N LEU A 200 8.88 8.14 7.50
CA LEU A 200 9.20 7.07 6.54
C LEU A 200 7.95 6.64 5.77
N GLY A 201 6.79 6.54 6.43
CA GLY A 201 5.51 6.35 5.75
C GLY A 201 5.21 7.46 4.73
N CYS A 202 5.38 8.73 5.13
CA CYS A 202 5.20 9.88 4.24
C CYS A 202 6.19 9.86 3.06
N ALA A 203 7.44 9.43 3.28
CA ALA A 203 8.47 9.34 2.24
C ALA A 203 8.14 8.30 1.16
N LEU A 204 7.26 7.33 1.43
CA LEU A 204 6.70 6.43 0.42
C LEU A 204 5.72 7.14 -0.52
N LYS A 205 5.04 8.18 -0.03
CA LYS A 205 4.06 8.97 -0.77
C LYS A 205 4.07 10.42 -0.26
N PRO A 206 4.93 11.30 -0.83
CA PRO A 206 5.23 12.63 -0.28
C PRO A 206 4.02 13.55 -0.08
N GLN A 207 2.96 13.39 -0.88
CA GLN A 207 1.72 14.15 -0.73
C GLN A 207 1.05 13.96 0.65
N TYR A 208 1.41 12.91 1.41
CA TYR A 208 0.98 12.73 2.80
C TYR A 208 1.64 13.71 3.79
N GLY A 209 2.55 14.57 3.32
CA GLY A 209 2.92 15.79 4.04
C GLY A 209 1.71 16.67 4.41
N LEU A 210 0.65 16.63 3.58
CA LEU A 210 -0.62 17.29 3.87
C LEU A 210 -1.29 16.74 5.15
N ALA A 211 -1.15 15.44 5.44
CA ALA A 211 -1.68 14.85 6.66
C ALA A 211 -0.94 15.37 7.91
N PHE A 212 0.39 15.52 7.85
CA PHE A 212 1.13 16.20 8.91
C PHE A 212 0.67 17.63 9.08
N ALA A 213 0.54 18.39 7.99
CA ALA A 213 0.11 19.78 8.05
C ALA A 213 -1.31 19.91 8.66
N ALA A 214 -2.24 19.05 8.30
CA ALA A 214 -3.59 19.04 8.85
C ALA A 214 -3.60 18.74 10.37
N LEU A 215 -2.85 17.73 10.80
CA LEU A 215 -2.73 17.34 12.20
C LEU A 215 -2.07 18.47 13.02
N GLU A 216 -0.96 19.02 12.56
CA GLU A 216 -0.28 20.10 13.25
C GLU A 216 -1.12 21.39 13.24
N GLY A 217 -1.90 21.65 12.18
CA GLY A 217 -2.90 22.72 12.15
C GLY A 217 -3.94 22.56 13.27
N VAL A 218 -4.44 21.34 13.51
CA VAL A 218 -5.35 21.05 14.63
C VAL A 218 -4.64 21.28 15.98
N ALA A 219 -3.37 20.90 16.14
CA ALA A 219 -2.61 21.17 17.35
C ALA A 219 -2.47 22.68 17.63
N LEU A 220 -2.16 23.46 16.60
CA LEU A 220 -2.03 24.92 16.70
C LEU A 220 -3.33 25.60 17.13
N THR A 221 -4.48 25.17 16.58
CA THR A 221 -5.80 25.71 17.02
C THR A 221 -6.12 25.37 18.48
N ARG A 222 -5.45 24.39 19.07
CA ARG A 222 -5.54 24.04 20.50
C ARG A 222 -4.45 24.69 21.35
N GLY A 223 -3.66 25.62 20.80
CA GLY A 223 -2.56 26.28 21.48
C GLY A 223 -1.34 25.39 21.75
N ILE A 224 -1.25 24.23 21.10
CA ILE A 224 -0.15 23.27 21.25
C ILE A 224 0.98 23.69 20.33
N ARG A 225 2.18 23.86 20.89
CA ARG A 225 3.36 24.28 20.13
C ARG A 225 3.84 23.18 19.16
N PRO A 226 4.32 23.52 17.96
CA PRO A 226 4.83 22.53 16.98
C PRO A 226 6.21 21.93 17.40
N TRP A 227 6.93 22.60 18.32
CA TRP A 227 8.26 22.18 18.79
C TRP A 227 8.18 20.99 19.76
N ARG A 228 7.57 19.90 19.32
CA ARG A 228 7.44 18.63 20.07
C ARG A 228 8.33 17.57 19.45
N ALA A 229 8.72 16.56 20.22
CA ALA A 229 9.63 15.51 19.78
C ALA A 229 9.16 14.79 18.50
N ALA A 230 7.86 14.43 18.40
CA ALA A 230 7.35 13.70 17.24
C ALA A 230 7.36 14.52 15.93
N PRO A 231 6.77 15.74 15.85
CA PRO A 231 6.83 16.52 14.61
C PRO A 231 8.24 16.97 14.24
N LEU A 232 9.10 17.28 15.23
CA LEU A 232 10.51 17.60 14.95
C LEU A 232 11.27 16.41 14.38
N ALA A 233 11.06 15.22 14.94
CA ALA A 233 11.66 14.00 14.40
C ALA A 233 11.16 13.69 12.98
N ALA A 234 9.85 13.90 12.72
CA ALA A 234 9.30 13.73 11.39
C ALA A 234 9.92 14.72 10.39
N ALA A 235 9.99 16.00 10.73
CA ALA A 235 10.59 17.02 9.88
C ALA A 235 12.09 16.71 9.60
N ALA A 236 12.87 16.38 10.64
CA ALA A 236 14.27 16.03 10.49
C ALA A 236 14.46 14.80 9.60
N THR A 237 13.65 13.75 9.78
CA THR A 237 13.71 12.52 8.96
C THR A 237 13.39 12.82 7.49
N LEU A 238 12.35 13.61 7.20
CA LEU A 238 12.02 14.00 5.84
C LEU A 238 13.12 14.86 5.20
N THR A 239 13.71 15.78 5.95
CA THR A 239 14.84 16.61 5.47
C THR A 239 16.03 15.74 5.11
N VAL A 240 16.42 14.81 6.00
CA VAL A 240 17.51 13.85 5.74
C VAL A 240 17.18 12.98 4.53
N TYR A 241 15.93 12.47 4.42
CA TYR A 241 15.52 11.66 3.30
C TYR A 241 15.61 12.42 1.97
N VAL A 242 15.11 13.66 1.89
CA VAL A 242 15.21 14.49 0.67
C VAL A 242 16.68 14.73 0.31
N GLY A 243 17.54 15.00 1.30
CA GLY A 243 18.98 15.12 1.08
C GLY A 243 19.60 13.84 0.52
N LEU A 244 19.24 12.68 1.07
CA LEU A 244 19.69 11.38 0.56
C LEU A 244 19.21 11.11 -0.86
N VAL A 245 17.95 11.44 -1.18
CA VAL A 245 17.41 11.30 -2.54
C VAL A 245 18.17 12.19 -3.52
N ALA A 246 18.40 13.45 -3.16
CA ALA A 246 19.16 14.39 -4.01
C ALA A 246 20.60 13.93 -4.26
N TRP A 247 21.21 13.26 -3.29
CA TRP A 247 22.58 12.77 -3.38
C TRP A 247 22.69 11.42 -4.08
N LEU A 248 21.87 10.43 -3.68
CA LEU A 248 22.00 9.04 -4.15
C LEU A 248 21.19 8.75 -5.43
N CYS A 249 20.10 9.47 -5.65
CA CYS A 249 19.16 9.24 -6.75
C CYS A 249 18.78 10.57 -7.44
N PRO A 250 19.75 11.40 -7.90
CA PRO A 250 19.45 12.71 -8.50
C PRO A 250 18.54 12.60 -9.75
N ALA A 251 18.62 11.49 -10.47
CA ALA A 251 17.77 11.20 -11.61
C ALA A 251 16.27 11.11 -11.24
N TYR A 252 15.93 10.75 -10.00
CA TYR A 252 14.55 10.79 -9.53
C TYR A 252 13.96 12.21 -9.64
N LEU A 253 14.68 13.21 -9.13
CA LEU A 253 14.23 14.61 -9.13
C LEU A 253 14.32 15.27 -10.49
N ARG A 254 15.33 14.89 -11.32
CA ARG A 254 15.59 15.52 -12.62
C ARG A 254 14.81 14.90 -13.77
N HIS A 255 14.46 13.61 -13.69
CA HIS A 255 13.82 12.87 -14.77
C HIS A 255 12.49 12.25 -14.35
N ALA A 256 12.45 11.38 -13.31
CA ALA A 256 11.24 10.65 -12.99
C ALA A 256 10.08 11.56 -12.55
N VAL A 257 10.34 12.52 -11.66
CA VAL A 257 9.30 13.46 -11.18
C VAL A 257 8.78 14.35 -12.32
N PRO A 258 9.61 15.04 -13.12
CA PRO A 258 9.10 15.84 -14.25
C PRO A 258 8.35 15.01 -15.28
N MET A 259 8.85 13.83 -15.64
CA MET A 259 8.19 12.92 -16.57
C MET A 259 6.81 12.47 -16.03
N ALA A 260 6.74 12.07 -14.75
CA ALA A 260 5.48 11.68 -14.13
C ALA A 260 4.47 12.83 -14.12
N LEU A 261 4.89 14.05 -13.77
CA LEU A 261 4.03 15.24 -13.81
C LEU A 261 3.52 15.55 -15.24
N ALA A 262 4.35 15.31 -16.25
CA ALA A 262 3.99 15.56 -17.64
C ALA A 262 3.05 14.50 -18.23
N LEU A 263 3.25 13.22 -17.92
CA LEU A 263 2.66 12.10 -18.65
C LEU A 263 1.63 11.30 -17.85
N TYR A 264 1.73 11.28 -16.50
CA TYR A 264 0.93 10.37 -15.69
C TYR A 264 -0.54 10.74 -15.59
N GLY A 265 -0.91 11.98 -15.99
CA GLY A 265 -2.28 12.44 -16.09
C GLY A 265 -3.13 11.66 -17.12
N ALA A 266 -2.48 10.97 -18.08
CA ALA A 266 -3.18 10.10 -19.05
C ALA A 266 -3.92 8.92 -18.39
N THR A 267 -3.56 8.55 -17.16
CA THR A 267 -4.20 7.49 -16.39
C THR A 267 -5.24 8.01 -15.40
N ASP A 268 -5.53 9.33 -15.41
CA ASP A 268 -6.55 9.92 -14.55
C ASP A 268 -7.94 9.52 -15.00
N VAL A 269 -8.81 9.32 -14.04
CA VAL A 269 -10.24 9.11 -14.28
C VAL A 269 -11.03 10.35 -13.90
N SER A 270 -12.22 10.49 -14.45
CA SER A 270 -13.07 11.65 -14.15
C SER A 270 -13.43 11.71 -12.66
N PHE A 271 -13.62 12.93 -12.15
CA PHE A 271 -14.03 13.16 -10.76
C PHE A 271 -15.32 12.39 -10.40
N GLN A 272 -16.26 12.28 -11.33
CA GLN A 272 -17.51 11.55 -11.12
C GLN A 272 -17.26 10.05 -10.90
N VAL A 273 -16.32 9.45 -11.64
CA VAL A 273 -15.94 8.05 -11.46
C VAL A 273 -15.29 7.85 -10.10
N LEU A 274 -14.38 8.75 -9.70
CA LEU A 274 -13.76 8.71 -8.37
C LEU A 274 -14.80 8.81 -7.26
N LEU A 275 -15.74 9.76 -7.38
CA LEU A 275 -16.82 9.96 -6.42
C LEU A 275 -17.70 8.72 -6.28
N LEU A 276 -18.13 8.14 -7.42
CA LEU A 276 -18.98 6.95 -7.43
C LEU A 276 -18.26 5.74 -6.80
N LYS A 277 -17.01 5.50 -7.19
CA LYS A 277 -16.20 4.38 -6.67
C LYS A 277 -15.81 4.53 -5.19
N SER A 278 -15.81 5.76 -4.66
CA SER A 278 -15.54 6.05 -3.25
C SER A 278 -16.78 6.33 -2.41
N ALA A 279 -18.00 6.22 -2.98
CA ALA A 279 -19.24 6.59 -2.30
C ALA A 279 -19.43 5.90 -0.94
N LEU A 280 -19.12 4.60 -0.85
CA LEU A 280 -19.19 3.87 0.43
C LEU A 280 -18.18 4.42 1.45
N LEU A 281 -16.97 4.73 1.03
CA LEU A 281 -15.93 5.30 1.90
C LEU A 281 -16.37 6.68 2.40
N LEU A 282 -16.81 7.57 1.51
CA LEU A 282 -17.26 8.92 1.86
C LEU A 282 -18.48 8.90 2.79
N ALA A 283 -19.43 7.99 2.54
CA ALA A 283 -20.57 7.80 3.43
C ALA A 283 -20.14 7.29 4.82
N ALA A 284 -19.16 6.37 4.86
CA ALA A 284 -18.60 5.87 6.11
C ALA A 284 -17.83 6.96 6.87
N GLU A 285 -17.04 7.79 6.19
CA GLU A 285 -16.35 8.95 6.79
C GLU A 285 -17.34 9.96 7.35
N ALA A 286 -18.38 10.32 6.58
CA ALA A 286 -19.42 11.24 7.04
C ALA A 286 -20.12 10.67 8.28
N LEU A 287 -20.47 9.40 8.28
CA LEU A 287 -21.05 8.72 9.44
C LEU A 287 -20.10 8.75 10.64
N ALA A 288 -18.86 8.34 10.46
CA ALA A 288 -17.85 8.33 11.52
C ALA A 288 -17.65 9.72 12.11
N PHE A 289 -17.56 10.75 11.25
CA PHE A 289 -17.45 12.14 11.68
C PHE A 289 -18.69 12.57 12.51
N LEU A 290 -19.90 12.31 12.00
CA LEU A 290 -21.15 12.68 12.70
C LEU A 290 -21.26 11.99 14.06
N LEU A 291 -20.92 10.70 14.15
CA LEU A 291 -20.96 9.93 15.39
C LEU A 291 -19.90 10.45 16.38
N CYS A 292 -18.67 10.62 15.95
CA CYS A 292 -17.59 11.14 16.78
C CYS A 292 -17.86 12.59 17.23
N TRP A 293 -18.40 13.43 16.34
CA TRP A 293 -18.74 14.82 16.67
C TRP A 293 -19.90 14.93 17.65
N ARG A 294 -20.95 14.10 17.46
CA ARG A 294 -22.10 14.01 18.38
C ARG A 294 -21.62 13.68 19.79
N ASP A 295 -20.76 12.66 19.89
CA ASP A 295 -20.39 12.06 21.16
C ASP A 295 -19.05 12.63 21.72
N ARG A 296 -18.49 13.68 21.10
CA ARG A 296 -17.18 14.24 21.46
C ARG A 296 -17.05 14.75 22.89
N ARG A 297 -18.16 15.05 23.57
CA ARG A 297 -18.19 15.54 24.95
C ARG A 297 -18.46 14.44 25.96
N THR A 298 -19.04 13.34 25.55
CA THR A 298 -19.49 12.23 26.41
C THR A 298 -18.55 11.03 26.36
N LEU A 299 -18.01 10.74 25.18
CA LEU A 299 -17.09 9.61 25.05
C LEU A 299 -15.68 9.95 25.57
N PRO A 300 -15.15 9.12 26.46
CA PRO A 300 -13.74 9.19 26.79
C PRO A 300 -12.92 8.96 25.53
N HIS A 301 -11.78 9.64 25.39
CA HIS A 301 -10.85 9.47 24.27
C HIS A 301 -11.34 9.98 22.91
N SER A 302 -12.30 10.90 22.87
CA SER A 302 -12.79 11.56 21.65
C SER A 302 -11.65 12.18 20.81
N ALA A 303 -10.56 12.63 21.45
CA ALA A 303 -9.38 13.13 20.75
C ALA A 303 -8.73 12.09 19.83
N LEU A 304 -8.69 10.81 20.23
CA LEU A 304 -8.16 9.72 19.38
C LEU A 304 -9.02 9.51 18.15
N LEU A 305 -10.34 9.45 18.34
CA LEU A 305 -11.30 9.27 17.24
C LEU A 305 -11.25 10.45 16.26
N MET A 306 -11.22 11.68 16.78
CA MET A 306 -11.12 12.90 15.95
C MET A 306 -9.78 12.98 15.20
N THR A 307 -8.67 12.57 15.83
CA THR A 307 -7.36 12.48 15.15
C THR A 307 -7.41 11.50 13.98
N GLY A 308 -8.00 10.32 14.18
CA GLY A 308 -8.23 9.36 13.10
C GLY A 308 -9.07 9.95 11.97
N MET A 309 -10.14 10.70 12.29
CA MET A 309 -10.98 11.36 11.27
C MET A 309 -10.24 12.43 10.48
N VAL A 310 -9.39 13.25 11.13
CA VAL A 310 -8.56 14.25 10.42
C VAL A 310 -7.64 13.55 9.43
N PHE A 311 -6.99 12.46 9.84
CA PHE A 311 -6.11 11.68 8.94
C PHE A 311 -6.91 11.01 7.81
N ALA A 312 -8.06 10.40 8.10
CA ALA A 312 -8.91 9.76 7.10
C ALA A 312 -9.38 10.78 6.05
N ALA A 313 -9.97 11.91 6.49
CA ALA A 313 -10.44 12.96 5.60
C ALA A 313 -9.32 13.55 4.73
N THR A 314 -8.13 13.77 5.31
CA THR A 314 -6.96 14.25 4.55
C THR A 314 -6.51 13.20 3.54
N SER A 315 -6.55 11.91 3.89
CA SER A 315 -6.22 10.81 2.98
C SER A 315 -7.21 10.72 1.81
N SER A 316 -8.50 10.98 2.06
CA SER A 316 -9.51 11.08 1.00
C SER A 316 -9.28 12.28 0.08
N VAL A 317 -8.89 13.43 0.63
CA VAL A 317 -8.49 14.59 -0.19
C VAL A 317 -7.30 14.25 -1.07
N ILE A 318 -6.27 13.59 -0.53
CA ILE A 318 -5.09 13.15 -1.30
C ILE A 318 -5.50 12.17 -2.41
N PHE A 319 -6.39 11.22 -2.14
CA PHE A 319 -6.92 10.30 -3.14
C PHE A 319 -7.58 11.02 -4.32
N PHE A 320 -8.39 12.06 -4.06
CA PHE A 320 -9.00 12.87 -5.12
C PHE A 320 -8.00 13.71 -5.89
N ILE A 321 -6.96 14.20 -5.24
CA ILE A 321 -5.84 14.93 -5.89
C ILE A 321 -5.05 13.98 -6.80
N ASP A 322 -4.82 12.73 -6.35
CA ASP A 322 -4.08 11.72 -7.14
C ASP A 322 -4.80 11.33 -8.44
N GLY A 323 -6.13 11.51 -8.54
CA GLY A 323 -6.89 11.30 -9.76
C GLY A 323 -7.05 9.84 -10.22
N LYS A 324 -6.61 8.86 -9.44
CA LYS A 324 -6.57 7.43 -9.80
C LYS A 324 -7.64 6.64 -9.06
N ASP A 325 -8.32 5.72 -9.75
CA ASP A 325 -9.37 4.89 -9.14
C ASP A 325 -8.86 3.56 -8.55
N TRP A 326 -7.56 3.38 -8.49
CA TRP A 326 -6.96 2.18 -7.90
C TRP A 326 -7.24 2.09 -6.40
N PHE A 327 -7.65 0.90 -5.95
CA PHE A 327 -8.13 0.71 -4.59
C PHE A 327 -7.09 1.09 -3.52
N TYR A 328 -5.82 0.76 -3.74
CA TYR A 328 -4.76 1.05 -2.77
C TYR A 328 -4.58 2.55 -2.48
N HIS A 329 -4.93 3.47 -3.41
CA HIS A 329 -4.93 4.90 -3.14
C HIS A 329 -5.94 5.33 -2.07
N ARG A 330 -7.06 4.58 -1.92
CA ARG A 330 -8.09 4.80 -0.88
C ARG A 330 -7.78 4.10 0.44
N LEU A 331 -6.77 3.23 0.44
CA LEU A 331 -6.49 2.33 1.56
C LEU A 331 -6.23 3.06 2.89
N PRO A 332 -5.42 4.15 2.96
CA PRO A 332 -5.21 4.87 4.22
C PRO A 332 -6.49 5.47 4.80
N ALA A 333 -7.34 6.06 3.96
CA ALA A 333 -8.64 6.56 4.37
C ALA A 333 -9.57 5.42 4.84
N THR A 334 -9.64 4.33 4.07
CA THR A 334 -10.49 3.16 4.38
C THR A 334 -10.10 2.51 5.70
N VAL A 335 -8.82 2.21 5.89
CA VAL A 335 -8.31 1.58 7.12
C VAL A 335 -8.59 2.46 8.33
N THR A 336 -8.30 3.75 8.23
CA THR A 336 -8.44 4.66 9.37
C THR A 336 -9.91 4.89 9.72
N THR A 337 -10.78 5.10 8.73
CA THR A 337 -12.23 5.25 8.94
C THR A 337 -12.83 4.01 9.60
N LEU A 338 -12.44 2.82 9.13
CA LEU A 338 -12.91 1.56 9.69
C LEU A 338 -12.44 1.38 11.15
N LEU A 339 -11.17 1.68 11.44
CA LEU A 339 -10.65 1.65 12.81
C LEU A 339 -11.41 2.65 13.72
N VAL A 340 -11.68 3.87 13.25
CA VAL A 340 -12.45 4.86 14.00
C VAL A 340 -13.86 4.35 14.29
N LEU A 341 -14.58 3.78 13.31
CA LEU A 341 -15.92 3.23 13.51
C LEU A 341 -15.93 2.07 14.50
N ILE A 342 -14.98 1.14 14.39
CA ILE A 342 -14.87 0.00 15.31
C ILE A 342 -14.56 0.50 16.74
N LEU A 343 -13.63 1.43 16.89
CA LEU A 343 -13.25 1.96 18.20
C LEU A 343 -14.38 2.80 18.80
N TRP A 344 -15.08 3.60 17.99
CA TRP A 344 -16.27 4.33 18.42
C TRP A 344 -17.36 3.36 18.92
N ALA A 345 -17.68 2.33 18.14
CA ALA A 345 -18.70 1.35 18.50
C ALA A 345 -18.33 0.61 19.80
N ALA A 346 -17.08 0.18 19.94
CA ALA A 346 -16.58 -0.52 21.12
C ALA A 346 -16.62 0.36 22.39
N THR A 347 -16.28 1.67 22.27
CA THR A 347 -16.34 2.60 23.39
C THR A 347 -17.77 2.93 23.79
N THR A 348 -18.68 3.10 22.82
CA THR A 348 -20.11 3.36 23.06
C THR A 348 -20.78 2.16 23.74
N LEU A 349 -20.53 0.92 23.28
CA LEU A 349 -21.06 -0.30 23.91
C LEU A 349 -20.65 -0.42 25.37
N ARG A 350 -19.42 -0.07 25.71
CA ARG A 350 -18.94 -0.13 27.08
C ARG A 350 -19.57 0.96 27.95
N HIS A 351 -19.68 2.18 27.43
CA HIS A 351 -20.27 3.29 28.17
C HIS A 351 -21.76 3.07 28.43
N GLY A 352 -22.51 2.51 27.48
CA GLY A 352 -23.93 2.19 27.63
C GLY A 352 -24.21 1.05 28.62
N GLN A 353 -23.20 0.22 28.99
CA GLN A 353 -23.33 -0.74 30.08
C GLN A 353 -23.33 -0.06 31.46
N ASP A 354 -22.69 1.11 31.57
CA ASP A 354 -22.58 1.88 32.81
C ASP A 354 -23.78 2.86 32.97
N ASP A 355 -24.53 3.19 31.90
CA ASP A 355 -25.72 4.07 31.92
C ASP A 355 -26.89 3.50 31.09
N PRO A 356 -27.79 2.71 31.70
CA PRO A 356 -28.88 2.06 30.98
C PRO A 356 -30.01 3.01 30.49
N ALA A 357 -30.05 4.26 30.93
CA ALA A 357 -31.12 5.19 30.56
C ALA A 357 -30.99 5.78 29.12
N GLY A 358 -29.78 5.78 28.54
CA GLY A 358 -29.48 6.32 27.19
C GLY A 358 -29.81 5.37 26.01
N GLY A 359 -30.19 4.13 26.25
CA GLY A 359 -30.04 2.97 25.38
C GLY A 359 -30.58 3.04 23.94
N ARG A 360 -31.78 3.64 23.67
CA ARG A 360 -32.41 3.48 22.32
C ARG A 360 -31.72 4.27 21.19
N ARG A 361 -31.12 5.42 21.49
CA ARG A 361 -30.48 6.26 20.47
C ARG A 361 -29.10 5.73 20.10
N GLU A 362 -28.42 5.11 21.03
CA GLU A 362 -27.10 4.51 20.83
C GLU A 362 -27.18 3.26 19.96
N TRP A 363 -28.20 2.39 20.13
CA TRP A 363 -28.39 1.18 19.34
C TRP A 363 -28.56 1.45 17.84
N ARG A 364 -29.19 2.57 17.45
CA ARG A 364 -29.30 2.94 16.04
C ARG A 364 -27.93 3.27 15.44
N GLY A 365 -27.12 4.05 16.15
CA GLY A 365 -25.74 4.38 15.73
C GLY A 365 -24.88 3.13 15.61
N LEU A 366 -24.96 2.23 16.60
CA LEU A 366 -24.22 0.96 16.60
C LEU A 366 -24.65 0.05 15.45
N ALA A 367 -25.95 -0.05 15.18
CA ALA A 367 -26.46 -0.86 14.08
C ALA A 367 -25.97 -0.35 12.72
N VAL A 368 -25.99 0.97 12.50
CA VAL A 368 -25.50 1.58 11.26
C VAL A 368 -23.98 1.44 11.13
N ALA A 369 -23.22 1.69 12.20
CA ALA A 369 -21.77 1.49 12.20
C ALA A 369 -21.41 0.02 11.93
N GLY A 370 -22.12 -0.92 12.57
CA GLY A 370 -21.96 -2.36 12.36
C GLY A 370 -22.27 -2.77 10.90
N LEU A 371 -23.33 -2.21 10.31
CA LEU A 371 -23.65 -2.44 8.89
C LEU A 371 -22.52 -1.93 7.98
N VAL A 372 -22.01 -0.73 8.22
CA VAL A 372 -20.91 -0.17 7.42
C VAL A 372 -19.65 -1.03 7.54
N VAL A 373 -19.28 -1.45 8.76
CA VAL A 373 -18.16 -2.38 8.99
C VAL A 373 -18.37 -3.68 8.22
N ALA A 374 -19.58 -4.26 8.28
CA ALA A 374 -19.91 -5.48 7.54
C ALA A 374 -19.78 -5.28 6.02
N LEU A 375 -20.22 -4.14 5.46
CA LEU A 375 -20.06 -3.83 4.04
C LEU A 375 -18.58 -3.73 3.63
N PHE A 376 -17.72 -3.16 4.46
CA PHE A 376 -16.28 -3.16 4.21
C PHE A 376 -15.67 -4.58 4.29
N CYS A 377 -16.10 -5.40 5.24
CA CYS A 377 -15.66 -6.80 5.33
C CYS A 377 -16.08 -7.60 4.10
N VAL A 378 -17.34 -7.43 3.63
CA VAL A 378 -17.82 -8.06 2.39
C VAL A 378 -17.03 -7.56 1.18
N SER A 379 -16.76 -6.26 1.10
CA SER A 379 -15.92 -5.69 0.02
C SER A 379 -14.49 -6.25 0.05
N ALA A 380 -13.88 -6.41 1.22
CA ALA A 380 -12.56 -7.00 1.37
C ALA A 380 -12.57 -8.49 0.99
N ALA A 381 -13.58 -9.25 1.43
CA ALA A 381 -13.76 -10.65 1.06
C ALA A 381 -13.87 -10.84 -0.46
N ARG A 382 -14.67 -10.01 -1.13
CA ARG A 382 -14.82 -10.03 -2.60
C ARG A 382 -13.51 -9.69 -3.34
N ARG A 383 -12.62 -8.91 -2.74
CA ARG A 383 -11.29 -8.65 -3.32
C ARG A 383 -10.28 -9.77 -3.01
N LEU A 384 -10.44 -10.43 -1.88
CA LEU A 384 -9.58 -11.56 -1.50
C LEU A 384 -9.98 -12.85 -2.21
N GLU A 385 -11.24 -13.01 -2.58
CA GLU A 385 -11.76 -14.21 -3.25
C GLU A 385 -10.99 -14.58 -4.53
N PRO A 386 -10.75 -13.66 -5.50
CA PRO A 386 -9.95 -13.98 -6.68
C PRO A 386 -8.53 -14.42 -6.34
N GLU A 387 -7.92 -13.81 -5.31
CA GLU A 387 -6.56 -14.19 -4.87
C GLU A 387 -6.54 -15.62 -4.29
N VAL A 388 -7.56 -15.96 -3.50
CA VAL A 388 -7.70 -17.32 -2.96
C VAL A 388 -7.97 -18.33 -4.08
N GLN A 389 -8.82 -18.00 -5.06
CA GLN A 389 -9.06 -18.85 -6.22
C GLN A 389 -7.78 -19.08 -7.04
N GLN A 390 -7.03 -18.02 -7.31
CA GLN A 390 -5.74 -18.12 -8.00
C GLN A 390 -4.70 -18.90 -7.18
N ALA A 391 -4.75 -18.80 -5.85
CA ALA A 391 -3.88 -19.59 -4.98
C ALA A 391 -4.21 -21.10 -5.01
N VAL A 392 -5.49 -21.44 -5.19
CA VAL A 392 -5.93 -22.84 -5.32
C VAL A 392 -5.67 -23.39 -6.74
N GLU A 393 -5.90 -22.58 -7.78
CA GLU A 393 -5.74 -22.96 -9.18
C GLU A 393 -4.76 -22.03 -9.92
N PRO A 394 -3.48 -21.98 -9.54
CA PRO A 394 -2.52 -21.03 -10.10
C PRO A 394 -2.31 -21.20 -11.61
N GLN A 395 -2.50 -22.41 -12.14
CA GLN A 395 -2.33 -22.72 -13.56
C GLN A 395 -3.43 -22.10 -14.46
N ALA A 396 -4.56 -21.71 -13.90
CA ALA A 396 -5.66 -21.09 -14.64
C ALA A 396 -5.41 -19.60 -14.96
N THR A 397 -4.39 -18.99 -14.38
CA THR A 397 -4.12 -17.56 -14.53
C THR A 397 -3.48 -17.22 -15.88
N THR A 398 -3.74 -16.00 -16.40
CA THR A 398 -3.06 -15.44 -17.58
C THR A 398 -1.53 -15.42 -17.37
N VAL A 399 -1.07 -15.10 -16.16
CA VAL A 399 0.36 -15.12 -15.78
C VAL A 399 0.96 -16.51 -15.99
N ALA A 400 0.32 -17.55 -15.44
CA ALA A 400 0.83 -18.93 -15.61
C ALA A 400 0.85 -19.39 -17.06
N ARG A 401 -0.13 -18.98 -17.87
CA ARG A 401 -0.15 -19.25 -19.31
C ARG A 401 1.02 -18.58 -20.04
N LEU A 402 1.32 -17.32 -19.72
CA LEU A 402 2.47 -16.62 -20.29
C LEU A 402 3.79 -17.25 -19.86
N GLU A 403 3.93 -17.61 -18.59
CA GLU A 403 5.11 -18.32 -18.07
C GLU A 403 5.32 -19.68 -18.77
N ALA A 404 4.23 -20.44 -18.97
CA ALA A 404 4.29 -21.72 -19.69
C ALA A 404 4.77 -21.54 -21.14
N LEU A 405 4.30 -20.49 -21.84
CA LEU A 405 4.75 -20.17 -23.19
C LEU A 405 6.22 -19.77 -23.23
N ILE A 406 6.68 -18.96 -22.27
CA ILE A 406 8.08 -18.55 -22.14
C ILE A 406 8.97 -19.79 -21.96
N ARG A 407 8.59 -20.71 -21.05
CA ARG A 407 9.34 -21.96 -20.80
C ARG A 407 9.30 -22.91 -22.01
N LEU A 408 8.12 -23.09 -22.63
CA LEU A 408 7.93 -23.94 -23.81
C LEU A 408 8.82 -23.51 -24.99
N HIS A 409 8.97 -22.18 -25.16
CA HIS A 409 9.76 -21.64 -26.26
C HIS A 409 11.20 -21.32 -25.87
N HIS A 410 11.64 -21.66 -24.66
CA HIS A 410 12.98 -21.36 -24.12
C HIS A 410 13.37 -19.90 -24.33
N ALA A 411 12.40 -18.99 -24.16
CA ALA A 411 12.63 -17.57 -24.34
C ALA A 411 13.58 -17.02 -23.26
N ARG A 412 14.50 -16.15 -23.65
CA ARG A 412 15.44 -15.45 -22.76
C ARG A 412 15.07 -14.00 -22.55
N THR A 413 14.36 -13.42 -23.51
CA THR A 413 13.96 -12.02 -23.52
C THR A 413 12.46 -11.90 -23.80
N TYR A 414 11.81 -10.93 -23.14
CA TYR A 414 10.37 -10.80 -23.13
C TYR A 414 9.93 -9.35 -23.06
N ILE A 415 8.82 -9.00 -23.72
CA ILE A 415 8.12 -7.71 -23.58
C ILE A 415 6.61 -7.92 -23.67
N ALA A 416 5.83 -7.06 -23.00
CA ALA A 416 4.40 -6.92 -23.19
C ALA A 416 4.05 -5.48 -23.57
N PHE A 417 3.40 -5.30 -24.70
CA PHE A 417 2.80 -4.03 -25.11
C PHE A 417 1.40 -3.93 -24.51
N SER A 418 1.33 -3.42 -23.31
CA SER A 418 0.12 -3.25 -22.51
C SER A 418 0.37 -2.17 -21.45
N GLU A 419 -0.67 -1.44 -21.09
CA GLU A 419 -0.68 -0.57 -19.91
C GLU A 419 -0.71 -1.40 -18.60
N TRP A 420 -1.10 -2.66 -18.70
CA TRP A 420 -1.26 -3.56 -17.56
C TRP A 420 0.09 -4.17 -17.15
N ILE A 421 0.60 -3.75 -16.01
CA ILE A 421 1.89 -4.20 -15.46
C ILE A 421 1.91 -5.74 -15.29
N ALA A 422 0.75 -6.34 -14.94
CA ALA A 422 0.62 -7.77 -14.70
C ALA A 422 1.04 -8.68 -15.88
N LEU A 423 1.08 -8.17 -17.12
CA LEU A 423 1.58 -8.93 -18.27
C LEU A 423 3.11 -8.97 -18.32
N GLY A 424 3.79 -8.04 -17.65
CA GLY A 424 5.26 -8.04 -17.47
C GLY A 424 5.67 -8.67 -16.13
N PHE A 425 5.01 -8.27 -15.07
CA PHE A 425 5.37 -8.60 -13.68
C PHE A 425 4.15 -9.16 -12.94
N PRO A 426 4.19 -10.38 -12.41
CA PRO A 426 5.36 -11.17 -11.99
C PRO A 426 5.98 -12.13 -13.03
N VAL A 427 5.51 -12.18 -14.27
CA VAL A 427 6.00 -13.13 -15.31
C VAL A 427 7.53 -13.11 -15.40
N VAL A 428 8.13 -11.93 -15.50
CA VAL A 428 9.59 -11.73 -15.56
C VAL A 428 10.28 -12.23 -14.29
N ASN A 429 9.67 -12.00 -13.12
CA ASN A 429 10.25 -12.44 -11.85
C ASN A 429 10.30 -13.97 -11.73
N ASN A 430 9.23 -14.63 -12.18
CA ASN A 430 9.03 -16.08 -12.03
C ASN A 430 9.78 -16.91 -13.09
N THR A 431 10.01 -16.33 -14.28
CA THR A 431 10.68 -17.01 -15.38
C THR A 431 12.16 -16.67 -15.49
N GLY A 432 12.59 -15.56 -14.89
CA GLY A 432 13.97 -15.08 -14.97
C GLY A 432 14.37 -14.48 -16.32
N VAL A 433 13.42 -14.29 -17.24
CA VAL A 433 13.68 -13.65 -18.54
C VAL A 433 14.10 -12.20 -18.37
N ILE A 434 14.82 -11.68 -19.36
CA ILE A 434 15.21 -10.28 -19.43
C ILE A 434 14.02 -9.49 -19.98
N TRP A 435 13.59 -8.47 -19.24
CA TRP A 435 12.59 -7.53 -19.69
C TRP A 435 13.19 -6.53 -20.68
N ALA A 436 12.59 -6.44 -21.88
CA ALA A 436 13.13 -5.65 -22.99
C ALA A 436 12.55 -4.22 -23.03
N SER A 437 12.39 -3.58 -21.88
CA SER A 437 12.01 -2.17 -21.76
C SER A 437 12.56 -1.59 -20.47
N ARG A 438 12.80 -0.29 -20.46
CA ARG A 438 13.09 0.46 -19.22
C ARG A 438 11.85 0.78 -18.39
N PHE A 439 10.67 0.73 -18.99
CA PHE A 439 9.37 0.96 -18.35
C PHE A 439 8.75 -0.35 -17.88
N ASP A 440 7.93 -0.28 -16.85
CA ASP A 440 7.12 -1.40 -16.32
C ASP A 440 6.04 -1.86 -17.30
N SER A 441 5.44 -0.90 -18.01
CA SER A 441 4.34 -1.09 -18.96
C SER A 441 4.27 0.10 -19.94
N MET A 442 3.21 0.18 -20.73
CA MET A 442 3.08 1.21 -21.78
C MET A 442 2.33 2.48 -21.32
N TRP A 443 2.18 2.72 -20.01
CA TRP A 443 1.52 3.92 -19.50
C TRP A 443 2.23 5.21 -19.97
N ALA A 444 3.58 5.21 -20.01
CA ALA A 444 4.35 6.37 -20.44
C ALA A 444 4.16 6.68 -21.93
N LEU A 445 4.08 5.64 -22.78
CA LEU A 445 3.77 5.80 -24.20
C LEU A 445 2.36 6.38 -24.39
N LYS A 446 1.38 5.88 -23.66
CA LYS A 446 0.03 6.43 -23.67
C LYS A 446 0.01 7.87 -23.16
N GLY A 447 0.83 8.17 -22.15
CA GLY A 447 1.06 9.52 -21.63
C GLY A 447 1.60 10.50 -22.68
N GLU A 448 2.61 10.09 -23.45
CA GLU A 448 3.13 10.89 -24.57
C GLU A 448 2.05 11.18 -25.62
N LEU A 449 1.30 10.14 -26.04
CA LEU A 449 0.22 10.29 -27.02
C LEU A 449 -0.89 11.22 -26.51
N TRP A 450 -1.27 11.08 -25.26
CA TRP A 450 -2.25 11.95 -24.60
C TRP A 450 -1.72 13.40 -24.55
N ARG A 451 -0.47 13.59 -24.12
CA ARG A 451 0.17 14.91 -24.05
C ARG A 451 0.28 15.56 -25.41
N ALA A 452 0.64 14.80 -26.45
CA ALA A 452 0.72 15.27 -27.82
C ALA A 452 -0.62 15.79 -28.36
N HIS A 453 -1.73 15.27 -27.87
CA HIS A 453 -3.07 15.73 -28.22
C HIS A 453 -3.42 17.06 -27.55
N ILE A 454 -2.90 17.32 -26.35
CA ILE A 454 -3.17 18.54 -25.57
C ILE A 454 -2.14 19.64 -25.91
N ASP A 455 -0.86 19.28 -25.96
CA ASP A 455 0.27 20.20 -26.20
C ASP A 455 1.36 19.48 -27.01
N PRO A 456 1.31 19.59 -28.35
CA PRO A 456 2.28 18.93 -29.23
C PRO A 456 3.73 19.41 -29.06
N ALA A 457 3.94 20.61 -28.52
CA ALA A 457 5.29 21.12 -28.26
C ALA A 457 5.91 20.47 -27.04
N ALA A 458 5.14 20.36 -25.96
CA ALA A 458 5.59 19.76 -24.70
C ALA A 458 5.77 18.23 -24.81
N SER A 459 5.07 17.53 -25.71
CA SER A 459 5.24 16.09 -25.92
C SER A 459 6.63 15.71 -26.43
N LYS A 460 7.32 16.62 -27.10
CA LYS A 460 8.68 16.39 -27.65
C LYS A 460 9.75 16.30 -26.57
N GLU A 461 9.48 16.80 -25.38
CA GLU A 461 10.41 16.72 -24.24
C GLU A 461 10.62 15.27 -23.78
N TRP A 462 9.58 14.44 -23.92
CA TRP A 462 9.59 13.02 -23.49
C TRP A 462 9.27 12.11 -24.67
N PRO A 463 10.26 11.74 -25.53
CA PRO A 463 10.05 10.94 -26.73
C PRO A 463 9.93 9.43 -26.36
N ILE A 464 8.87 9.09 -25.63
CA ILE A 464 8.66 7.73 -25.10
C ILE A 464 8.50 6.70 -26.22
N THR A 465 7.80 7.08 -27.31
CA THR A 465 7.64 6.22 -28.49
C THR A 465 8.99 5.80 -29.05
N HIS A 466 9.95 6.75 -29.15
CA HIS A 466 11.31 6.47 -29.57
C HIS A 466 12.04 5.55 -28.57
N TRP A 467 11.93 5.84 -27.27
CA TRP A 467 12.61 5.04 -26.25
C TRP A 467 12.08 3.60 -26.19
N VAL A 468 10.76 3.39 -26.30
CA VAL A 468 10.15 2.06 -26.33
C VAL A 468 10.58 1.29 -27.59
N ALA A 469 10.59 1.94 -28.74
CA ALA A 469 11.06 1.32 -29.99
C ALA A 469 12.54 0.94 -29.92
N HIS A 470 13.39 1.84 -29.38
CA HIS A 470 14.82 1.57 -29.19
C HIS A 470 15.05 0.42 -28.21
N ASP A 471 14.36 0.40 -27.06
CA ASP A 471 14.46 -0.67 -26.06
C ASP A 471 14.04 -2.02 -26.65
N PHE A 472 12.96 -2.05 -27.47
CA PHE A 472 12.53 -3.24 -28.19
C PHE A 472 13.59 -3.76 -29.17
N ILE A 473 14.17 -2.86 -29.96
CA ILE A 473 15.19 -3.22 -30.95
C ILE A 473 16.45 -3.73 -30.27
N ALA A 474 16.92 -3.04 -29.23
CA ALA A 474 18.12 -3.39 -28.48
C ALA A 474 17.92 -4.66 -27.62
N GLY A 475 16.78 -4.77 -26.96
CA GLY A 475 16.43 -5.92 -26.15
C GLY A 475 16.04 -7.17 -26.94
N CYS A 476 15.63 -6.99 -28.18
CA CYS A 476 15.30 -8.04 -29.15
C CYS A 476 14.52 -9.22 -28.56
N PRO A 477 13.31 -9.01 -28.02
CA PRO A 477 12.60 -10.03 -27.24
C PRO A 477 12.30 -11.28 -28.07
N ASP A 478 12.53 -12.46 -27.48
CA ASP A 478 12.17 -13.75 -28.09
C ASP A 478 10.66 -13.90 -28.19
N ILE A 479 9.94 -13.39 -27.16
CA ILE A 479 8.48 -13.36 -27.10
C ILE A 479 8.02 -11.94 -26.83
N ALA A 480 7.05 -11.49 -27.61
CA ALA A 480 6.34 -10.24 -27.44
C ALA A 480 4.84 -10.51 -27.29
N VAL A 481 4.21 -9.90 -26.29
CA VAL A 481 2.76 -9.92 -26.09
C VAL A 481 2.18 -8.58 -26.51
N VAL A 482 1.06 -8.58 -27.20
CA VAL A 482 0.31 -7.39 -27.58
C VAL A 482 -1.08 -7.49 -26.98
N ASP A 483 -1.42 -6.57 -26.11
CA ASP A 483 -2.75 -6.43 -25.55
C ASP A 483 -3.67 -5.70 -26.55
N THR A 484 -4.77 -6.32 -26.92
CA THR A 484 -5.74 -5.75 -27.87
C THR A 484 -6.99 -5.19 -27.19
N ARG A 485 -7.08 -5.27 -25.86
CA ARG A 485 -8.25 -4.85 -25.09
C ARG A 485 -8.29 -3.34 -24.85
N GLU A 486 -7.16 -2.67 -24.92
CA GLU A 486 -6.98 -1.27 -24.54
C GLU A 486 -7.38 -0.28 -25.64
N GLY A 487 -7.75 -0.75 -26.82
CA GLY A 487 -8.14 0.10 -27.94
C GLY A 487 -6.98 0.83 -28.64
N LEU A 488 -5.75 0.70 -28.14
CA LEU A 488 -4.55 1.28 -28.74
C LEU A 488 -3.76 0.22 -29.52
N ASN A 489 -3.49 0.48 -30.79
CA ASN A 489 -2.63 -0.36 -31.59
C ASN A 489 -1.17 0.05 -31.41
N TYR A 490 -0.52 -0.44 -30.37
CA TYR A 490 0.88 -0.16 -30.04
C TYR A 490 1.83 -0.38 -31.22
N ILE A 491 1.64 -1.50 -31.95
CA ILE A 491 2.51 -1.84 -33.08
C ILE A 491 2.38 -0.85 -34.23
N ALA A 492 1.16 -0.40 -34.53
CA ALA A 492 0.95 0.61 -35.56
C ALA A 492 1.58 1.97 -35.17
N VAL A 493 1.43 2.37 -33.90
CA VAL A 493 2.03 3.62 -33.39
C VAL A 493 3.54 3.57 -33.51
N LEU A 494 4.18 2.53 -32.96
CA LEU A 494 5.63 2.35 -32.97
C LEU A 494 6.18 2.23 -34.41
N SER A 495 5.49 1.47 -35.28
CA SER A 495 5.90 1.29 -36.68
C SER A 495 5.82 2.58 -37.51
N LYS A 496 4.83 3.45 -37.21
CA LYS A 496 4.67 4.73 -37.87
C LYS A 496 5.75 5.74 -37.44
N SER A 497 6.09 5.76 -36.16
CA SER A 497 7.08 6.67 -35.60
C SER A 497 8.53 6.24 -35.90
N GLU A 498 8.78 4.90 -35.88
CA GLU A 498 10.13 4.35 -36.00
C GLU A 498 10.18 3.25 -37.08
N PRO A 499 10.60 3.57 -38.31
CA PRO A 499 10.71 2.60 -39.39
C PRO A 499 11.64 1.40 -39.08
N SER A 500 12.64 1.61 -38.22
CA SER A 500 13.53 0.54 -37.73
C SER A 500 12.78 -0.48 -36.89
N PHE A 501 11.84 -0.04 -36.06
CA PHE A 501 10.95 -0.92 -35.32
C PHE A 501 10.10 -1.77 -36.27
N ALA A 502 9.47 -1.16 -37.28
CA ALA A 502 8.64 -1.89 -38.25
C ALA A 502 9.43 -3.00 -38.95
N ARG A 503 10.70 -2.74 -39.32
CA ARG A 503 11.59 -3.74 -39.94
C ARG A 503 11.91 -4.90 -38.99
N VAL A 504 12.12 -4.64 -37.70
CA VAL A 504 12.37 -5.69 -36.71
C VAL A 504 11.08 -6.45 -36.43
N TRP A 505 9.95 -5.73 -36.24
CA TRP A 505 8.64 -6.33 -35.97
C TRP A 505 8.16 -7.25 -37.08
N SER A 506 8.45 -6.98 -38.34
CA SER A 506 8.04 -7.84 -39.48
C SER A 506 8.56 -9.29 -39.38
N ARG A 507 9.55 -9.53 -38.51
CA ARG A 507 10.13 -10.86 -38.26
C ARG A 507 9.43 -11.63 -37.14
N TYR A 508 8.46 -11.00 -36.47
CA TYR A 508 7.66 -11.64 -35.42
C TYR A 508 6.44 -12.33 -36.04
N LYS A 509 6.18 -13.57 -35.62
CA LYS A 509 5.00 -14.34 -36.04
C LYS A 509 4.12 -14.62 -34.84
N GLN A 510 2.83 -14.39 -35.02
CA GLN A 510 1.85 -14.75 -33.99
C GLN A 510 1.85 -16.27 -33.81
N ILE A 511 1.98 -16.75 -32.58
CA ILE A 511 1.98 -18.17 -32.23
C ILE A 511 0.69 -18.59 -31.55
N VAL A 512 0.05 -17.70 -30.77
CA VAL A 512 -1.21 -17.96 -30.08
C VAL A 512 -1.93 -16.65 -29.76
N ALA A 513 -3.24 -16.73 -29.58
CA ALA A 513 -4.05 -15.66 -29.01
C ALA A 513 -5.01 -16.23 -27.95
N PHE A 514 -5.18 -15.52 -26.85
CA PHE A 514 -6.10 -15.86 -25.76
C PHE A 514 -6.39 -14.61 -24.91
N ASP A 515 -7.56 -14.55 -24.31
CA ASP A 515 -7.99 -13.49 -23.37
C ASP A 515 -7.76 -12.05 -23.89
N GLY A 516 -7.89 -11.83 -25.21
CA GLY A 516 -7.60 -10.53 -25.83
C GLY A 516 -6.11 -10.20 -25.98
N LEU A 517 -5.24 -11.18 -25.74
CA LEU A 517 -3.79 -11.07 -25.93
C LEU A 517 -3.37 -11.81 -27.21
N LYS A 518 -2.45 -11.21 -27.96
CA LYS A 518 -1.74 -11.85 -29.07
C LYS A 518 -0.29 -12.04 -28.69
N VAL A 519 0.17 -13.29 -28.74
CA VAL A 519 1.57 -13.65 -28.42
C VAL A 519 2.32 -13.90 -29.71
N TYR A 520 3.45 -13.22 -29.82
CA TYR A 520 4.33 -13.29 -30.99
C TYR A 520 5.68 -13.87 -30.58
N LYS A 521 6.24 -14.68 -31.46
CA LYS A 521 7.60 -15.22 -31.34
C LYS A 521 8.46 -14.67 -32.46
N ARG A 522 9.70 -14.31 -32.12
CA ARG A 522 10.71 -13.89 -33.07
C ARG A 522 11.13 -15.02 -33.99
N GLY A 523 11.20 -14.77 -35.30
CA GLY A 523 11.75 -15.69 -36.30
C GLY A 523 13.28 -15.78 -36.24
N LYS A 524 13.86 -16.79 -36.89
CA LYS A 524 15.33 -16.95 -36.95
C LYS A 524 15.99 -15.78 -37.71
N GLY A 525 17.11 -15.27 -37.20
CA GLY A 525 17.97 -14.30 -37.89
C GLY A 525 17.56 -12.84 -37.76
N GLY A 526 17.00 -12.40 -36.63
CA GLY A 526 16.27 -11.13 -36.57
C GLY A 526 16.89 -9.93 -35.87
N CYS A 527 17.83 -10.06 -34.97
CA CYS A 527 18.42 -8.94 -34.25
C CYS A 527 19.95 -9.08 -34.23
N ILE A 528 20.61 -7.96 -34.16
CA ILE A 528 22.03 -7.93 -33.75
C ILE A 528 22.07 -8.52 -32.34
N ASP A 529 22.99 -9.43 -32.09
CA ASP A 529 23.07 -10.11 -30.79
C ASP A 529 23.14 -9.07 -29.66
N PRO A 530 22.18 -9.02 -28.73
CA PRO A 530 22.16 -8.01 -27.67
C PRO A 530 23.41 -8.06 -26.77
N TRP A 531 24.08 -9.20 -26.72
CA TRP A 531 25.32 -9.40 -25.95
C TRP A 531 26.53 -8.73 -26.61
N VAL A 532 26.59 -8.64 -27.92
CA VAL A 532 27.64 -7.90 -28.64
C VAL A 532 27.44 -6.39 -28.50
N ALA A 533 26.20 -5.92 -28.36
CA ALA A 533 25.89 -4.51 -28.10
C ALA A 533 26.14 -4.11 -26.65
N ALA A 534 26.09 -5.05 -25.71
CA ALA A 534 26.34 -4.79 -24.27
C ALA A 534 27.84 -4.78 -23.93
N GLU A 535 28.71 -5.38 -24.75
CA GLU A 535 30.16 -5.36 -24.58
C GLU A 535 30.88 -4.27 -25.38
N GLY A 536 30.19 -3.59 -26.30
CA GLY A 536 30.70 -2.38 -26.94
C GLY A 536 30.80 -1.22 -25.95
N PRO A 537 31.76 -0.29 -26.11
CA PRO A 537 31.87 0.87 -25.24
C PRO A 537 30.53 1.59 -25.24
N ALA A 538 29.90 1.63 -24.05
CA ALA A 538 28.62 2.27 -23.84
C ALA A 538 28.63 3.63 -24.55
N SER A 539 27.89 3.74 -25.66
CA SER A 539 27.49 5.03 -26.16
C SER A 539 26.54 5.60 -25.10
N ARG A 540 27.14 6.17 -24.07
CA ARG A 540 26.48 7.08 -23.16
C ARG A 540 26.01 8.24 -24.00
N THR A 541 24.88 8.07 -24.67
CA THR A 541 24.12 9.23 -25.13
C THR A 541 23.62 9.86 -23.87
N THR A 542 24.46 10.72 -23.32
CA THR A 542 24.13 11.63 -22.25
C THR A 542 22.87 12.37 -22.66
N VAL A 543 21.77 12.01 -22.01
CA VAL A 543 20.65 12.92 -21.83
C VAL A 543 21.22 14.03 -20.92
N ARG A 544 21.75 15.08 -21.54
CA ARG A 544 22.06 16.36 -20.88
C ARG A 544 20.79 17.20 -20.81
#